data_f2f9db33d58c13544bc8745c82853436
#
_entry.id   f2f9db33d58c13544bc8745c82853436
#
_cell.length_a   1.000
_cell.length_b   1.000
_cell.length_c   1.000
_cell.angle_alpha   90.00
_cell.angle_beta   90.00
_cell.angle_gamma   90.00
#
_symmetry.space_group_name_H-M   'P 1'
#
loop_
_entity.id
_entity.type
_entity.pdbx_description
1 polymer ?
#
loop_
_entity_poly.entity_id
_entity_poly.type
_entity_poly.pdbx_seq_one_letter_code
_entity_poly.pdbx_strand_id
1 'polypeptide(L)' 'MQKYRFSNPVSVVEVSKSPLDRPEPGNRYTIFDCLCRPFGRAQGPRKKYQITATTPSQAARMAIENYRKDYGQEIK' A
#
# COMPACT_ATOMS: atom_id res chain seq x y z
N MET A 1 3.65 -15.96 -4.42
CA MET A 1 3.72 -14.74 -3.62
C MET A 1 2.35 -14.42 -3.06
N GLN A 2 2.30 -14.06 -1.79
CA GLN A 2 1.04 -13.67 -1.16
C GLN A 2 0.77 -12.20 -1.42
N LYS A 3 -0.45 -11.91 -1.81
CA LYS A 3 -0.94 -10.54 -1.92
C LYS A 3 -2.00 -10.31 -0.87
N TYR A 4 -1.93 -9.18 -0.23
CA TYR A 4 -2.92 -8.76 0.76
C TYR A 4 -3.69 -7.59 0.18
N ARG A 5 -5.00 -7.60 0.40
CA ARG A 5 -5.87 -6.55 -0.11
C ARG A 5 -6.58 -5.89 1.05
N PHE A 6 -6.46 -4.58 1.11
CA PHE A 6 -7.12 -3.77 2.13
C PHE A 6 -7.93 -2.68 1.44
N SER A 7 -9.05 -2.35 2.02
CA SER A 7 -9.91 -1.33 1.43
C SER A 7 -10.50 -0.43 2.51
N ASN A 8 -10.76 0.80 2.12
CA ASN A 8 -11.54 1.74 2.90
C ASN A 8 -12.61 2.34 1.96
N PRO A 9 -13.48 3.26 2.45
CA PRO A 9 -14.54 3.77 1.59
C PRO A 9 -14.09 4.49 0.33
N VAL A 10 -12.82 4.91 0.24
CA VAL A 10 -12.33 5.72 -0.88
C VAL A 10 -11.27 5.02 -1.71
N SER A 11 -10.55 4.05 -1.14
CA SER A 11 -9.42 3.47 -1.85
C SER A 11 -9.21 2.00 -1.51
N VAL A 12 -8.52 1.31 -2.41
CA VAL A 12 -8.07 -0.07 -2.22
C VAL A 12 -6.56 -0.08 -2.34
N VAL A 13 -5.90 -0.82 -1.46
CA VAL A 13 -4.47 -1.03 -1.57
C VAL A 13 -4.18 -2.53 -1.63
N GLU A 14 -3.37 -2.92 -2.59
CA GLU A 14 -2.87 -4.29 -2.71
C GLU A 14 -1.42 -4.29 -2.28
N VAL A 15 -1.12 -5.12 -1.28
CA VAL A 15 0.21 -5.17 -0.66
C VAL A 15 0.86 -6.50 -0.98
N SER A 16 2.09 -6.45 -1.45
CA SER A 16 2.89 -7.64 -1.70
C SER A 16 4.32 -7.37 -1.29
N LYS A 17 5.05 -8.45 -0.98
CA LYS A 17 6.46 -8.33 -0.64
C LYS A 17 7.23 -7.86 -1.86
N SER A 18 8.06 -6.84 -1.68
CA SER A 18 8.88 -6.32 -2.77
C SER A 18 9.96 -7.33 -3.15
N PRO A 19 10.25 -7.48 -4.45
CA PRO A 19 11.41 -8.28 -4.86
C PRO A 19 12.74 -7.68 -4.42
N LEU A 20 12.73 -6.41 -3.99
CA LEU A 20 13.92 -5.75 -3.45
C LEU A 20 14.15 -6.05 -1.98
N ASP A 21 13.19 -6.69 -1.31
CA ASP A 21 13.33 -7.03 0.09
C ASP A 21 14.40 -8.09 0.27
N ARG A 22 15.30 -7.84 1.22
CA ARG A 22 16.36 -8.78 1.59
C ARG A 22 16.23 -9.12 3.06
N PRO A 23 15.67 -10.30 3.39
CA PRO A 23 15.56 -10.67 4.79
C PRO A 23 16.94 -10.81 5.43
N GLU A 24 17.11 -10.21 6.60
CA GLU A 24 18.32 -10.29 7.38
C GLU A 24 17.99 -10.81 8.77
N PRO A 25 18.86 -11.63 9.39
CA PRO A 25 18.63 -12.08 10.76
C PRO A 25 18.48 -10.88 11.70
N GLY A 26 17.45 -10.92 12.54
CA GLY A 26 17.17 -9.86 13.50
C GLY A 26 16.43 -8.66 12.94
N ASN A 27 16.25 -8.57 11.64
CA ASN A 27 15.51 -7.47 11.02
C ASN A 27 14.03 -7.82 10.95
N ARG A 28 13.20 -7.01 11.61
CA ARG A 28 11.75 -7.20 11.63
C ARG A 28 11.03 -6.51 10.48
N TYR A 29 11.74 -5.67 9.72
CA TYR A 29 11.14 -4.87 8.66
C TYR A 29 11.20 -5.60 7.33
N THR A 30 10.13 -5.45 6.58
CA THR A 30 10.01 -5.98 5.22
C THR A 30 9.66 -4.84 4.29
N ILE A 31 10.21 -4.86 3.09
CA ILE A 31 9.86 -3.89 2.06
C ILE A 31 8.64 -4.42 1.32
N PHE A 32 7.56 -3.64 1.32
CA PHE A 32 6.32 -3.99 0.64
C PHE A 32 6.07 -3.06 -0.54
N ASP A 33 5.56 -3.63 -1.62
CA ASP A 33 5.01 -2.87 -2.73
C ASP A 33 3.51 -2.73 -2.50
N CYS A 34 3.04 -1.49 -2.44
CA CYS A 34 1.65 -1.17 -2.16
C CYS A 34 1.06 -0.44 -3.35
N LEU A 35 0.13 -1.08 -4.05
CA LEU A 35 -0.56 -0.46 -5.17
C LEU A 35 -1.88 0.11 -4.68
N CYS A 36 -1.99 1.43 -4.72
CA CYS A 36 -3.20 2.14 -4.31
C CYS A 36 -4.01 2.55 -5.52
N ARG A 37 -5.33 2.38 -5.42
CA ARG A 37 -6.27 2.77 -6.47
C ARG A 37 -7.60 3.19 -5.86
N PRO A 38 -8.43 3.95 -6.59
CA PRO A 38 -9.75 4.30 -6.10
C PRO A 38 -10.62 3.07 -5.90
N PHE A 39 -11.49 3.11 -4.90
CA PHE A 39 -12.41 2.03 -4.60
C PHE A 39 -13.66 2.14 -5.47
N GLY A 40 -14.07 1.00 -6.03
CA GLY A 40 -15.31 0.90 -6.79
C GLY A 40 -15.36 1.84 -7.99
N ARG A 41 -16.38 2.70 -8.01
CA ARG A 41 -16.59 3.65 -9.11
C ARG A 41 -15.86 4.97 -8.91
N ALA A 42 -15.17 5.15 -7.79
CA ALA A 42 -14.41 6.35 -7.57
C ALA A 42 -13.32 6.49 -8.62
N GLN A 43 -13.08 7.72 -9.04
CA GLN A 43 -12.07 8.01 -10.04
C GLN A 43 -10.87 8.67 -9.39
N GLY A 44 -9.69 8.33 -9.87
CA GLY A 44 -8.46 8.88 -9.38
C GLY A 44 -7.27 8.09 -9.92
N PRO A 45 -6.05 8.57 -9.67
CA PRO A 45 -4.86 7.91 -10.18
C PRO A 45 -4.56 6.62 -9.43
N ARG A 46 -3.91 5.70 -10.12
CA ARG A 46 -3.29 4.53 -9.48
C ARG A 46 -1.85 4.90 -9.13
N LYS A 47 -1.45 4.55 -7.93
CA LYS A 47 -0.11 4.89 -7.47
C LYS A 47 0.50 3.72 -6.70
N LYS A 48 1.77 3.46 -6.96
CA LYS A 48 2.50 2.42 -6.29
C LYS A 48 3.47 3.05 -5.29
N TYR A 49 3.44 2.54 -4.06
CA TYR A 49 4.35 2.99 -3.00
C TYR A 49 5.19 1.82 -2.54
N GLN A 50 6.44 2.10 -2.23
CA GLN A 50 7.34 1.14 -1.61
C GLN A 50 7.43 1.49 -0.13
N ILE A 51 6.92 0.62 0.72
CA ILE A 51 6.78 0.88 2.15
C ILE A 51 7.59 -0.14 2.94
N THR A 52 8.39 0.33 3.88
CA THR A 52 9.09 -0.54 4.82
C THR A 52 8.28 -0.62 6.11
N ALA A 53 7.84 -1.81 6.46
CA ALA A 53 6.98 -2.01 7.63
C ALA A 53 7.19 -3.41 8.20
N THR A 54 6.62 -3.66 9.37
CA THR A 54 6.74 -4.96 10.03
C THR A 54 5.64 -5.94 9.62
N THR A 55 4.49 -5.43 9.20
CA THR A 55 3.35 -6.25 8.77
C THR A 55 2.72 -5.68 7.51
N PRO A 56 2.03 -6.52 6.71
CA PRO A 56 1.30 -6.01 5.54
C PRO A 56 0.22 -5.00 5.92
N SER A 57 -0.43 -5.20 7.06
CA SER A 57 -1.47 -4.28 7.56
C SER A 57 -0.88 -2.89 7.82
N GLN A 58 0.28 -2.84 8.45
CA GLN A 58 0.97 -1.58 8.70
C GLN A 58 1.37 -0.90 7.39
N ALA A 59 1.90 -1.69 6.45
CA ALA A 59 2.29 -1.17 5.15
C ALA A 59 1.08 -0.58 4.41
N ALA A 60 -0.05 -1.28 4.45
CA ALA A 60 -1.29 -0.82 3.82
C ALA A 60 -1.74 0.51 4.40
N ARG A 61 -1.71 0.63 5.72
CA ARG A 61 -2.12 1.87 6.40
C ARG A 61 -1.26 3.05 5.98
N MET A 62 0.05 2.83 5.93
CA MET A 62 0.99 3.88 5.54
C MET A 62 0.80 4.28 4.07
N ALA A 63 0.58 3.29 3.20
CA ALA A 63 0.36 3.55 1.78
C ALA A 63 -0.94 4.31 1.54
N ILE A 64 -2.02 3.93 2.22
CA ILE A 64 -3.31 4.61 2.10
C ILE A 64 -3.18 6.06 2.58
N GLU A 65 -2.46 6.27 3.68
CA GLU A 65 -2.26 7.61 4.21
C GLU A 65 -1.49 8.49 3.22
N ASN A 66 -0.44 7.95 2.61
CA ASN A 66 0.31 8.67 1.59
C ASN A 66 -0.55 8.96 0.37
N TYR A 67 -1.35 8.00 -0.05
CA TYR A 67 -2.22 8.15 -1.21
C TYR A 67 -3.27 9.24 -0.97
N ARG A 68 -3.86 9.26 0.21
CA ARG A 68 -4.83 10.29 0.57
C ARG A 68 -4.20 11.67 0.62
N LYS A 69 -3.00 11.76 1.14
CA LYS A 69 -2.26 13.02 1.21
C LYS A 69 -1.95 13.55 -0.19
N ASP A 70 -1.54 12.66 -1.10
CA ASP A 70 -1.13 13.05 -2.44
C ASP A 70 -2.31 13.30 -3.36
N TYR A 71 -3.38 12.51 -3.24
CA TYR A 71 -4.46 12.47 -4.23
C TYR A 71 -5.85 12.51 -3.61
N GLY A 72 -5.97 12.79 -2.32
CA GLY A 72 -7.25 12.72 -1.64
C GLY A 72 -8.31 13.66 -2.21
N GLN A 73 -7.89 14.79 -2.76
CA GLN A 73 -8.81 15.76 -3.36
C GLN A 73 -9.24 15.37 -4.77
N GLU A 74 -8.50 14.48 -5.42
CA GLU A 74 -8.78 14.04 -6.78
C GLU A 74 -9.68 12.81 -6.82
N ILE A 75 -9.81 12.10 -5.72
CA ILE A 75 -10.63 10.90 -5.61
C ILE A 75 -12.05 11.33 -5.23
N LYS A 76 -13.00 11.01 -6.08
CA LYS A 76 -14.40 11.35 -5.87
C LYS A 76 -15.28 10.12 -5.79
#